data_1ddbafe3539be1311c644ec8a4d4d0ad
#
_entry.id   1ddbafe3539be1311c644ec8a4d4d0ad
#
_cell.length_a   1.000
_cell.length_b   1.000
_cell.length_c   1.000
_cell.angle_alpha   90.00
_cell.angle_beta   90.00
_cell.angle_gamma   90.00
#
_symmetry.space_group_name_H-M   'P 1'
#
loop_
_entity.id
_entity.type
_entity.pdbx_description
1 polymer ?
#
loop_
_entity_poly.entity_id
_entity_poly.type
_entity_poly.pdbx_seq_one_letter_code
_entity_poly.pdbx_strand_id
1 'polypeptide(L)'
;MTSFADITTMGVGGPIAHFIEPTTRVGLIEAVEEADSKGLPLVVVGGGSNLLVSDKPFDGVVVRDARRLITVPDEAAPVEGEDRTVHVNAEAGANWDDFVAFTVELGLEGVEGLSGIPGTVGASVVQNIGAYGQEVATSVESVEVWDRDTKTTRDLTPADLRFGYRYSALKTSMYAGPEFGRGVGGV
;
A
#
# COMPACT_ATOMS: atom_id res chain seq x y z
N MET A 1 -18.62 -16.70 -1.21
CA MET A 1 -18.27 -15.75 -0.12
C MET A 1 -16.78 -15.79 0.00
N THR A 2 -16.08 -14.67 -0.15
CA THR A 2 -14.62 -14.59 -0.07
C THR A 2 -14.16 -14.78 1.37
N SER A 3 -13.05 -15.47 1.56
CA SER A 3 -12.39 -15.64 2.86
C SER A 3 -10.98 -15.05 2.83
N PHE A 4 -10.38 -14.84 3.99
CA PHE A 4 -8.97 -14.47 4.04
C PHE A 4 -8.06 -15.56 3.47
N ALA A 5 -8.46 -16.84 3.57
CA ALA A 5 -7.73 -17.93 2.94
C ALA A 5 -7.61 -17.77 1.41
N ASP A 6 -8.62 -17.17 0.76
CA ASP A 6 -8.63 -16.95 -0.70
C ASP A 6 -7.71 -15.80 -1.13
N ILE A 7 -7.36 -14.88 -0.22
CA ILE A 7 -6.64 -13.62 -0.52
C ILE A 7 -5.31 -13.49 0.20
N THR A 8 -4.86 -14.52 0.91
CA THR A 8 -3.57 -14.54 1.61
C THR A 8 -2.64 -15.62 1.08
N THR A 9 -1.35 -15.35 1.08
CA THR A 9 -0.33 -16.35 0.66
C THR A 9 -0.29 -17.56 1.60
N MET A 10 -0.62 -17.37 2.89
CA MET A 10 -0.69 -18.45 3.86
C MET A 10 -1.85 -19.42 3.61
N GLY A 11 -2.87 -19.01 2.84
CA GLY A 11 -4.03 -19.83 2.50
C GLY A 11 -4.89 -20.19 3.73
N VAL A 12 -4.87 -19.36 4.77
CA VAL A 12 -5.65 -19.52 6.01
C VAL A 12 -6.39 -18.24 6.35
N GLY A 13 -7.46 -18.35 7.10
CA GLY A 13 -8.29 -17.24 7.57
C GLY A 13 -9.76 -17.38 7.18
N GLY A 14 -10.64 -16.96 8.08
CA GLY A 14 -12.08 -17.13 8.01
C GLY A 14 -12.78 -16.31 6.93
N PRO A 15 -14.12 -16.53 6.78
CA PRO A 15 -14.93 -15.82 5.82
C PRO A 15 -15.03 -14.33 6.15
N ILE A 16 -15.16 -13.51 5.08
CA ILE A 16 -15.24 -12.05 5.13
C ILE A 16 -16.69 -11.65 4.84
N ALA A 17 -17.28 -10.81 5.71
CA ALA A 17 -18.65 -10.33 5.50
C ALA A 17 -18.76 -9.45 4.26
N HIS A 18 -17.86 -8.48 4.11
CA HIS A 18 -17.85 -7.54 2.99
C HIS A 18 -16.45 -7.44 2.40
N PHE A 19 -16.25 -7.96 1.18
CA PHE A 19 -14.99 -7.84 0.45
C PHE A 19 -15.21 -6.90 -0.74
N ILE A 20 -14.39 -5.83 -0.84
CA ILE A 20 -14.53 -4.78 -1.85
C ILE A 20 -13.19 -4.57 -2.54
N GLU A 21 -13.22 -4.49 -3.88
CA GLU A 21 -12.05 -4.23 -4.72
C GLU A 21 -12.27 -2.97 -5.57
N PRO A 22 -12.05 -1.78 -5.01
CA PRO A 22 -12.21 -0.54 -5.75
C PRO A 22 -11.19 -0.42 -6.89
N THR A 23 -11.65 0.04 -8.06
CA THR A 23 -10.83 0.28 -9.24
C THR A 23 -10.57 1.76 -9.48
N THR A 24 -11.10 2.63 -8.61
CA THR A 24 -10.93 4.09 -8.69
C THR A 24 -10.57 4.66 -7.33
N ARG A 25 -9.87 5.81 -7.33
CA ARG A 25 -9.55 6.54 -6.11
C ARG A 25 -10.81 6.92 -5.32
N VAL A 26 -11.84 7.39 -6.01
CA VAL A 26 -13.12 7.76 -5.37
C VAL A 26 -13.77 6.53 -4.73
N GLY A 27 -13.87 5.42 -5.45
CA GLY A 27 -14.47 4.19 -4.94
C GLY A 27 -13.72 3.62 -3.74
N LEU A 28 -12.37 3.80 -3.68
CA LEU A 28 -11.58 3.42 -2.52
C LEU A 28 -11.95 4.25 -1.28
N ILE A 29 -12.01 5.58 -1.45
CA ILE A 29 -12.39 6.50 -0.37
C ILE A 29 -13.83 6.22 0.11
N GLU A 30 -14.78 6.07 -0.83
CA GLU A 30 -16.18 5.78 -0.51
C GLU A 30 -16.33 4.47 0.30
N ALA A 31 -15.60 3.42 -0.08
CA ALA A 31 -15.63 2.15 0.66
C ALA A 31 -15.14 2.29 2.11
N VAL A 32 -14.09 3.09 2.33
CA VAL A 32 -13.56 3.38 3.66
C VAL A 32 -14.54 4.24 4.46
N GLU A 33 -15.05 5.32 3.88
CA GLU A 33 -16.01 6.22 4.54
C GLU A 33 -17.32 5.52 4.90
N GLU A 34 -17.80 4.64 4.03
CA GLU A 34 -19.00 3.85 4.29
C GLU A 34 -18.80 2.92 5.51
N ALA A 35 -17.65 2.22 5.58
CA ALA A 35 -17.32 1.38 6.72
C ALA A 35 -17.25 2.20 8.01
N ASP A 36 -16.56 3.36 7.97
CA ASP A 36 -16.44 4.26 9.11
C ASP A 36 -17.79 4.82 9.58
N SER A 37 -18.65 5.21 8.64
CA SER A 37 -19.97 5.77 8.96
C SER A 37 -20.90 4.76 9.63
N LYS A 38 -20.72 3.47 9.31
CA LYS A 38 -21.46 2.36 9.89
C LYS A 38 -20.81 1.79 11.15
N GLY A 39 -19.64 2.28 11.53
CA GLY A 39 -18.86 1.75 12.66
C GLY A 39 -18.39 0.31 12.46
N LEU A 40 -18.22 -0.13 11.21
CA LEU A 40 -17.77 -1.48 10.89
C LEU A 40 -16.26 -1.60 11.03
N PRO A 41 -15.74 -2.73 11.53
CA PRO A 41 -14.32 -3.02 11.44
C PRO A 41 -13.85 -2.96 10.00
N LEU A 42 -12.71 -2.31 9.75
CA LEU A 42 -12.14 -2.16 8.41
C LEU A 42 -10.70 -2.67 8.39
N VAL A 43 -10.39 -3.46 7.38
CA VAL A 43 -9.03 -3.91 7.07
C VAL A 43 -8.73 -3.57 5.61
N VAL A 44 -7.64 -2.85 5.37
CA VAL A 44 -7.10 -2.65 4.02
C VAL A 44 -6.00 -3.68 3.79
N VAL A 45 -6.08 -4.41 2.69
CA VAL A 45 -5.12 -5.47 2.36
C VAL A 45 -4.40 -5.15 1.04
N GLY A 46 -3.10 -5.44 0.99
CA GLY A 46 -2.33 -5.47 -0.25
C GLY A 46 -2.38 -6.86 -0.90
N GLY A 47 -1.23 -7.41 -1.24
CA GLY A 47 -1.12 -8.75 -1.84
C GLY A 47 -1.36 -9.92 -0.89
N GLY A 48 -1.63 -9.69 0.39
CA GLY A 48 -1.90 -10.75 1.37
C GLY A 48 -0.68 -11.61 1.77
N SER A 49 0.52 -11.19 1.39
CA SER A 49 1.74 -11.99 1.61
C SER A 49 2.30 -11.89 3.03
N ASN A 50 1.87 -10.91 3.81
CA ASN A 50 2.33 -10.67 5.18
C ASN A 50 1.18 -10.67 6.19
N LEU A 51 0.18 -11.51 5.95
CA LEU A 51 -1.01 -11.65 6.80
C LEU A 51 -1.16 -13.07 7.31
N LEU A 52 -1.37 -13.19 8.61
CA LEU A 52 -1.84 -14.40 9.27
C LEU A 52 -3.14 -14.05 9.98
N VAL A 53 -4.24 -14.63 9.54
CA VAL A 53 -5.59 -14.29 10.01
C VAL A 53 -6.25 -15.50 10.61
N SER A 54 -7.02 -15.29 11.67
CA SER A 54 -7.83 -16.33 12.33
C SER A 54 -8.90 -16.89 11.40
N ASP A 55 -9.25 -18.17 11.57
CA ASP A 55 -10.35 -18.84 10.84
C ASP A 55 -11.75 -18.39 11.29
N LYS A 56 -11.84 -17.52 12.30
CA LYS A 56 -13.12 -16.94 12.72
C LYS A 56 -13.68 -16.02 11.64
N PRO A 57 -15.01 -15.97 11.48
CA PRO A 57 -15.63 -14.98 10.59
C PRO A 57 -15.22 -13.55 10.97
N PHE A 58 -14.91 -12.74 9.96
CA PHE A 58 -14.67 -11.32 10.11
C PHE A 58 -15.93 -10.55 9.72
N ASP A 59 -16.60 -10.00 10.73
CA ASP A 59 -17.84 -9.22 10.56
C ASP A 59 -17.50 -7.75 10.31
N GLY A 60 -16.86 -7.48 9.20
CA GLY A 60 -16.39 -6.16 8.81
C GLY A 60 -16.16 -6.03 7.31
N VAL A 61 -15.50 -4.96 6.92
CA VAL A 61 -15.16 -4.64 5.54
C VAL A 61 -13.67 -4.90 5.31
N VAL A 62 -13.35 -5.68 4.28
CA VAL A 62 -11.99 -5.83 3.77
C VAL A 62 -11.93 -5.14 2.41
N VAL A 63 -11.02 -4.19 2.29
CA VAL A 63 -10.80 -3.43 1.06
C VAL A 63 -9.45 -3.83 0.48
N ARG A 64 -9.42 -4.20 -0.81
CA ARG A 64 -8.20 -4.42 -1.58
C ARG A 64 -8.17 -3.46 -2.75
N ASP A 65 -7.19 -2.55 -2.77
CA ASP A 65 -7.04 -1.63 -3.89
C ASP A 65 -6.76 -2.40 -5.19
N ALA A 66 -7.67 -2.27 -6.15
CA ALA A 66 -7.57 -2.93 -7.45
C ALA A 66 -7.04 -1.99 -8.56
N ARG A 67 -6.63 -0.78 -8.23
CA ARG A 67 -5.97 0.13 -9.17
C ARG A 67 -4.55 -0.38 -9.45
N ARG A 68 -4.07 -0.18 -10.70
CA ARG A 68 -2.81 -0.81 -11.16
C ARG A 68 -1.94 0.11 -12.01
N LEU A 69 -2.32 1.38 -12.16
CA LEU A 69 -1.63 2.28 -13.07
C LEU A 69 -0.23 2.61 -12.55
N ILE A 70 0.75 2.55 -13.46
CA ILE A 70 2.13 3.00 -13.24
C ILE A 70 2.45 3.97 -14.38
N THR A 71 2.94 5.15 -14.07
CA THR A 71 3.23 6.21 -15.05
C THR A 71 4.51 6.95 -14.72
N VAL A 72 5.14 7.46 -15.76
CA VAL A 72 6.17 8.49 -15.64
C VAL A 72 5.52 9.80 -16.09
N PRO A 73 5.35 10.81 -15.21
CA PRO A 73 4.85 12.11 -15.61
C PRO A 73 5.76 12.76 -16.64
N ASP A 74 5.20 13.49 -17.61
CA ASP A 74 5.97 14.18 -18.67
C ASP A 74 7.02 15.14 -18.10
N GLU A 75 6.75 15.74 -16.94
CA GLU A 75 7.63 16.65 -16.21
C GLU A 75 8.80 15.93 -15.52
N ALA A 76 8.70 14.60 -15.40
CA ALA A 76 9.71 13.78 -14.72
C ALA A 76 10.73 13.15 -15.68
N ALA A 77 10.66 13.47 -16.98
CA ALA A 77 11.66 13.00 -17.93
C ALA A 77 13.03 13.65 -17.60
N PRO A 78 14.12 12.85 -17.61
CA PRO A 78 15.44 13.39 -17.28
C PRO A 78 15.78 14.52 -18.25
N VAL A 79 16.04 15.70 -17.69
CA VAL A 79 16.57 16.83 -18.43
C VAL A 79 18.06 16.58 -18.66
N GLU A 80 18.59 16.91 -19.83
CA GLU A 80 20.05 16.90 -20.04
C GLU A 80 20.72 17.80 -19.01
N GLY A 81 21.39 17.23 -18.03
CA GLY A 81 22.01 17.95 -16.92
C GLY A 81 22.57 17.03 -15.84
N GLU A 82 22.84 17.58 -14.67
CA GLU A 82 23.46 16.85 -13.55
C GLU A 82 22.46 15.96 -12.77
N ASP A 83 21.18 16.34 -12.74
CA ASP A 83 20.14 15.55 -12.07
C ASP A 83 19.54 14.53 -13.05
N ARG A 84 19.70 13.25 -12.73
CA ARG A 84 19.18 12.13 -13.49
C ARG A 84 18.01 11.45 -12.78
N THR A 85 17.42 12.07 -11.77
CA THR A 85 16.27 11.53 -11.06
C THR A 85 15.05 11.48 -11.97
N VAL A 86 14.37 10.34 -11.99
CA VAL A 86 13.12 10.14 -12.71
C VAL A 86 12.02 9.82 -11.71
N HIS A 87 10.95 10.59 -11.74
CA HIS A 87 9.78 10.35 -10.91
C HIS A 87 8.86 9.32 -11.58
N VAL A 88 8.47 8.30 -10.82
CA VAL A 88 7.52 7.28 -11.25
C VAL A 88 6.35 7.29 -10.29
N ASN A 89 5.14 7.51 -10.82
CA ASN A 89 3.90 7.40 -10.04
C ASN A 89 3.33 5.99 -10.19
N ALA A 90 2.98 5.38 -9.08
CA ALA A 90 2.33 4.08 -9.08
C ALA A 90 1.15 4.07 -8.11
N GLU A 91 0.03 3.51 -8.54
CA GLU A 91 -1.11 3.28 -7.68
C GLU A 91 -0.78 2.20 -6.64
N ALA A 92 -1.30 2.39 -5.44
CA ALA A 92 -0.99 1.54 -4.28
C ALA A 92 -1.29 0.06 -4.50
N GLY A 93 -2.34 -0.24 -5.28
CA GLY A 93 -2.70 -1.60 -5.63
C GLY A 93 -1.85 -2.24 -6.73
N ALA A 94 -0.97 -1.51 -7.43
CA ALA A 94 -0.09 -2.08 -8.45
C ALA A 94 0.77 -3.19 -7.85
N ASN A 95 0.99 -4.27 -8.63
CA ASN A 95 1.86 -5.35 -8.19
C ASN A 95 3.29 -4.83 -8.05
N TRP A 96 3.97 -5.22 -6.98
CA TRP A 96 5.32 -4.72 -6.70
C TRP A 96 6.35 -5.19 -7.76
N ASP A 97 6.29 -6.45 -8.17
CA ASP A 97 7.27 -6.98 -9.14
C ASP A 97 7.03 -6.42 -10.54
N ASP A 98 5.76 -6.16 -10.93
CA ASP A 98 5.43 -5.45 -12.16
C ASP A 98 5.98 -4.01 -12.15
N PHE A 99 5.92 -3.34 -10.99
CA PHE A 99 6.51 -2.02 -10.81
C PHE A 99 8.03 -2.05 -10.97
N VAL A 100 8.71 -3.02 -10.35
CA VAL A 100 10.17 -3.20 -10.49
C VAL A 100 10.52 -3.50 -11.96
N ALA A 101 9.79 -4.40 -12.61
CA ALA A 101 10.01 -4.72 -14.02
C ALA A 101 9.87 -3.47 -14.90
N PHE A 102 8.83 -2.66 -14.66
CA PHE A 102 8.62 -1.41 -15.39
C PHE A 102 9.80 -0.43 -15.23
N THR A 103 10.33 -0.25 -14.01
CA THR A 103 11.48 0.65 -13.77
C THR A 103 12.75 0.12 -14.45
N VAL A 104 13.00 -1.19 -14.39
CA VAL A 104 14.16 -1.82 -15.04
C VAL A 104 14.09 -1.71 -16.55
N GLU A 105 12.91 -1.90 -17.16
CA GLU A 105 12.71 -1.73 -18.62
C GLU A 105 13.00 -0.29 -19.07
N LEU A 106 12.78 0.69 -18.23
CA LEU A 106 13.15 2.09 -18.48
C LEU A 106 14.64 2.39 -18.21
N GLY A 107 15.40 1.43 -17.72
CA GLY A 107 16.80 1.62 -17.36
C GLY A 107 17.01 2.41 -16.07
N LEU A 108 15.99 2.46 -15.20
CA LEU A 108 16.05 3.12 -13.90
C LEU A 108 16.63 2.18 -12.84
N GLU A 109 17.39 2.74 -11.92
CA GLU A 109 17.96 2.04 -10.77
C GLU A 109 17.35 2.55 -9.45
N GLY A 110 17.44 1.76 -8.38
CA GLY A 110 17.03 2.12 -7.02
C GLY A 110 16.08 1.11 -6.37
N VAL A 111 15.39 0.28 -7.15
CA VAL A 111 14.45 -0.75 -6.64
C VAL A 111 14.68 -2.14 -7.23
N GLU A 112 15.63 -2.30 -8.16
CA GLU A 112 15.90 -3.55 -8.89
C GLU A 112 16.27 -4.71 -7.97
N GLY A 113 16.98 -4.44 -6.87
CA GLY A 113 17.31 -5.44 -5.85
C GLY A 113 16.12 -5.91 -5.01
N LEU A 114 14.96 -5.26 -5.17
CA LEU A 114 13.72 -5.60 -4.48
C LEU A 114 12.77 -6.45 -5.34
N SER A 115 13.21 -6.87 -6.54
CA SER A 115 12.47 -7.78 -7.42
C SER A 115 12.13 -9.09 -6.71
N GLY A 116 10.97 -9.66 -7.03
CA GLY A 116 10.48 -10.91 -6.46
C GLY A 116 9.91 -10.80 -5.04
N ILE A 117 9.98 -9.63 -4.38
CA ILE A 117 9.29 -9.43 -3.11
C ILE A 117 7.79 -9.40 -3.39
N PRO A 118 6.99 -10.28 -2.76
CA PRO A 118 5.55 -10.33 -3.04
C PRO A 118 4.83 -9.16 -2.39
N GLY A 119 3.76 -8.68 -3.04
CA GLY A 119 2.88 -7.65 -2.49
C GLY A 119 2.51 -6.58 -3.51
N THR A 120 2.11 -5.42 -3.01
CA THR A 120 1.72 -4.26 -3.81
C THR A 120 2.59 -3.06 -3.48
N VAL A 121 2.61 -2.06 -4.38
CA VAL A 121 3.39 -0.83 -4.21
C VAL A 121 3.04 -0.15 -2.88
N GLY A 122 1.76 0.04 -2.57
CA GLY A 122 1.38 0.65 -1.30
C GLY A 122 1.80 -0.16 -0.08
N ALA A 123 1.65 -1.50 -0.12
CA ALA A 123 2.08 -2.35 0.98
C ALA A 123 3.60 -2.34 1.21
N SER A 124 4.39 -2.10 0.15
CA SER A 124 5.86 -2.02 0.23
C SER A 124 6.32 -0.90 1.18
N VAL A 125 5.63 0.23 1.15
CA VAL A 125 5.94 1.42 1.95
C VAL A 125 5.59 1.19 3.43
N VAL A 126 4.48 0.50 3.70
CA VAL A 126 3.99 0.31 5.09
C VAL A 126 5.07 -0.27 6.00
N GLN A 127 5.79 -1.26 5.55
CA GLN A 127 6.84 -1.87 6.36
C GLN A 127 8.26 -1.65 5.83
N ASN A 128 8.45 -0.71 4.92
CA ASN A 128 9.76 -0.42 4.33
C ASN A 128 10.44 -1.71 3.86
N ILE A 129 9.92 -2.31 2.79
CA ILE A 129 10.49 -3.55 2.26
C ILE A 129 11.95 -3.34 1.87
N GLY A 130 12.76 -4.37 2.01
CA GLY A 130 14.18 -4.30 1.68
C GLY A 130 14.78 -5.68 1.46
N ALA A 131 15.73 -5.73 0.56
CA ALA A 131 16.55 -6.88 0.23
C ALA A 131 17.87 -6.43 -0.41
N TYR A 132 18.90 -7.25 -0.31
CA TYR A 132 20.18 -7.05 -0.98
C TYR A 132 20.80 -5.66 -0.79
N GLY A 133 20.56 -5.04 0.36
CA GLY A 133 21.11 -3.72 0.70
C GLY A 133 20.29 -2.53 0.19
N GLN A 134 19.18 -2.77 -0.52
CA GLN A 134 18.22 -1.74 -0.90
C GLN A 134 17.00 -1.77 0.05
N GLU A 135 16.38 -0.61 0.22
CA GLU A 135 15.11 -0.43 0.92
C GLU A 135 14.22 0.53 0.11
N VAL A 136 12.91 0.31 0.10
CA VAL A 136 11.99 1.19 -0.64
C VAL A 136 12.08 2.64 -0.17
N ALA A 137 12.40 2.88 1.09
CA ALA A 137 12.59 4.21 1.66
C ALA A 137 13.58 5.09 0.90
N THR A 138 14.59 4.49 0.24
CA THR A 138 15.61 5.23 -0.53
C THR A 138 15.08 5.80 -1.84
N SER A 139 13.96 5.30 -2.33
CA SER A 139 13.36 5.68 -3.63
C SER A 139 11.99 6.36 -3.47
N VAL A 140 11.43 6.43 -2.25
CA VAL A 140 10.15 7.08 -2.00
C VAL A 140 10.34 8.58 -1.89
N GLU A 141 9.62 9.34 -2.71
CA GLU A 141 9.55 10.80 -2.63
C GLU A 141 8.33 11.25 -1.82
N SER A 142 7.16 10.70 -2.11
CA SER A 142 5.93 10.99 -1.37
C SER A 142 4.95 9.82 -1.45
N VAL A 143 4.01 9.79 -0.51
CA VAL A 143 2.90 8.83 -0.48
C VAL A 143 1.60 9.57 -0.24
N GLU A 144 0.69 9.52 -1.21
CA GLU A 144 -0.67 10.01 -1.01
C GLU A 144 -1.44 9.04 -0.12
N VAL A 145 -2.06 9.56 0.93
CA VAL A 145 -2.90 8.80 1.86
C VAL A 145 -4.26 9.46 2.06
N TRP A 146 -5.27 8.65 2.36
CA TRP A 146 -6.53 9.12 2.89
C TRP A 146 -6.48 9.13 4.42
N ASP A 147 -6.57 10.31 5.01
CA ASP A 147 -6.64 10.49 6.45
C ASP A 147 -8.11 10.35 6.90
N ARG A 148 -8.41 9.24 7.58
CA ARG A 148 -9.77 8.88 8.01
C ARG A 148 -10.32 9.80 9.09
N ASP A 149 -9.45 10.40 9.91
CA ASP A 149 -9.88 11.29 11.00
C ASP A 149 -10.24 12.66 10.46
N THR A 150 -9.42 13.22 9.58
CA THR A 150 -9.67 14.54 8.98
C THR A 150 -10.54 14.47 7.73
N LYS A 151 -10.73 13.28 7.16
CA LYS A 151 -11.42 13.02 5.88
C LYS A 151 -10.83 13.85 4.74
N THR A 152 -9.53 13.86 4.66
CA THR A 152 -8.78 14.58 3.63
C THR A 152 -7.67 13.71 3.05
N THR A 153 -7.30 14.01 1.82
CA THR A 153 -6.08 13.45 1.22
C THR A 153 -4.87 14.23 1.71
N ARG A 154 -3.78 13.52 1.96
CA ARG A 154 -2.50 14.11 2.37
C ARG A 154 -1.36 13.43 1.65
N ASP A 155 -0.34 14.21 1.28
CA ASP A 155 0.93 13.68 0.80
C ASP A 155 1.91 13.61 1.98
N LEU A 156 2.40 12.41 2.24
CA LEU A 156 3.38 12.15 3.29
C LEU A 156 4.78 12.09 2.67
N THR A 157 5.69 12.89 3.21
CA THR A 157 7.11 12.88 2.83
C THR A 157 7.86 11.75 3.55
N PRO A 158 9.10 11.40 3.14
CA PRO A 158 9.94 10.46 3.89
C PRO A 158 10.13 10.84 5.37
N ALA A 159 10.15 12.14 5.67
CA ALA A 159 10.22 12.64 7.04
C ALA A 159 8.96 12.31 7.86
N ASP A 160 7.77 12.43 7.25
CA ASP A 160 6.50 12.05 7.87
C ASP A 160 6.40 10.54 8.06
N LEU A 161 6.89 9.78 7.09
CA LEU A 161 6.89 8.32 7.09
C LEU A 161 7.86 7.70 8.11
N ARG A 162 8.87 8.44 8.55
CA ARG A 162 9.81 8.04 9.61
C ARG A 162 10.31 6.61 9.42
N PHE A 163 10.80 6.31 8.23
CA PHE A 163 11.27 4.98 7.88
C PHE A 163 12.36 4.45 8.81
N GLY A 164 12.31 3.16 9.10
CA GLY A 164 13.31 2.41 9.82
C GLY A 164 13.33 0.96 9.34
N TYR A 165 14.17 0.13 9.94
CA TYR A 165 14.24 -1.28 9.57
C TYR A 165 12.87 -1.97 9.70
N ARG A 166 12.31 -2.39 8.55
CA ARG A 166 10.95 -2.99 8.46
C ARG A 166 9.86 -2.16 9.13
N TYR A 167 9.98 -0.84 9.04
CA TYR A 167 9.12 0.10 9.75
C TYR A 167 8.82 1.36 8.93
N SER A 168 7.58 1.84 9.06
CA SER A 168 7.17 3.20 8.73
C SER A 168 6.11 3.68 9.73
N ALA A 169 5.83 4.98 9.75
CA ALA A 169 4.76 5.54 10.56
C ALA A 169 3.37 4.95 10.20
N LEU A 170 3.17 4.55 8.95
CA LEU A 170 1.94 3.88 8.51
C LEU A 170 1.72 2.54 9.23
N LYS A 171 2.79 1.78 9.47
CA LYS A 171 2.71 0.52 10.21
C LYS A 171 2.27 0.73 11.66
N THR A 172 2.77 1.77 12.32
CA THR A 172 2.36 2.09 13.70
C THR A 172 0.90 2.51 13.76
N SER A 173 0.45 3.31 12.80
CA SER A 173 -0.94 3.78 12.76
C SER A 173 -1.94 2.64 12.62
N MET A 174 -1.55 1.51 12.03
CA MET A 174 -2.40 0.30 11.96
C MET A 174 -2.72 -0.29 13.34
N TYR A 175 -1.89 0.00 14.35
CA TYR A 175 -2.02 -0.54 15.71
C TYR A 175 -2.37 0.53 16.75
N ALA A 176 -2.49 1.80 16.34
CA ALA A 176 -2.81 2.91 17.22
C ALA A 176 -4.31 3.11 17.35
N GLY A 177 -4.91 2.53 18.38
CA GLY A 177 -6.31 2.78 18.73
C GLY A 177 -6.72 1.96 19.94
N PRO A 178 -7.78 2.36 20.67
CA PRO A 178 -8.34 1.52 21.71
C PRO A 178 -8.84 0.22 21.05
N GLU A 179 -8.19 -0.88 21.34
CA GLU A 179 -8.45 -2.22 20.79
C GLU A 179 -8.28 -2.34 19.26
N PHE A 180 -7.17 -1.87 18.70
CA PHE A 180 -6.89 -1.86 17.25
C PHE A 180 -7.82 -0.96 16.42
N GLY A 181 -8.30 0.13 16.98
CA GLY A 181 -9.22 1.02 16.30
C GLY A 181 -8.54 2.27 15.75
N ARG A 182 -8.94 2.65 14.55
CA ARG A 182 -8.65 3.89 13.82
C ARG A 182 -7.16 4.16 13.58
N GLY A 183 -6.48 3.20 13.02
CA GLY A 183 -5.26 3.47 12.29
C GLY A 183 -5.57 4.25 11.02
N VAL A 184 -4.69 5.14 10.63
CA VAL A 184 -4.72 5.69 9.27
C VAL A 184 -4.71 4.49 8.34
N GLY A 185 -5.84 4.22 7.70
CA GLY A 185 -5.92 3.25 6.63
C GLY A 185 -5.08 3.81 5.49
N GLY A 186 -3.77 3.69 5.65
CA GLY A 186 -2.82 4.09 4.65
C GLY A 186 -2.96 3.14 3.47
N VAL A 187 -3.16 3.74 2.37
CA VAL A 187 -2.81 3.43 0.99
C VAL A 187 -3.97 3.42 0.08
#